data_247139d8896287096ec6b9aa5314d852
#
_entry.id   247139d8896287096ec6b9aa5314d852
#
_cell.length_a   1.000
_cell.length_b   1.000
_cell.length_c   1.000
_cell.angle_alpha   90.00
_cell.angle_beta   90.00
_cell.angle_gamma   90.00
#
_symmetry.space_group_name_H-M   'P 1'
#
loop_
_entity.id
_entity.type
_entity.pdbx_description
1 polymer ?
#
loop_
_entity_poly.entity_id
_entity_poly.type
_entity_poly.pdbx_seq_one_letter_code
_entity_poly.pdbx_strand_id
1 'polypeptide(L)'
;QVLAAAELLASAGAQVQPMAPFTPREMPDGINRFWRFRSWHDISQLPPQRQALVLPFIRAWVAEAAGYDAATVFRGFMQMAALRDAAVAACQPFDYVLSPVCAVSAFPATHAMPSNDPLHAMEHIAFTLPFNMSEQPAISVPCAGAGLHDSTMATGTPAPRVGLQIVGRRHDDLGVLRVARAFEMLRGALPAWPEPPAVATPPR
;
A
#
# COMPACT_ATOMS: atom_id res chain seq x y z
N GLN A 1 -1.73 -14.04 -7.62
CA GLN A 1 -0.98 -13.25 -8.63
C GLN A 1 0.46 -12.97 -8.16
N VAL A 2 0.69 -12.43 -6.93
CA VAL A 2 2.05 -12.15 -6.44
C VAL A 2 2.92 -13.40 -6.33
N LEU A 3 2.37 -14.54 -5.87
CA LEU A 3 3.10 -15.81 -5.86
C LEU A 3 3.48 -16.25 -7.27
N ALA A 4 2.57 -16.13 -8.24
CA ALA A 4 2.87 -16.43 -9.64
C ALA A 4 3.97 -15.52 -10.22
N ALA A 5 4.00 -14.25 -9.81
CA ALA A 5 5.08 -13.32 -10.17
C ALA A 5 6.44 -13.76 -9.58
N ALA A 6 6.43 -14.23 -8.33
CA ALA A 6 7.62 -14.76 -7.68
C ALA A 6 8.11 -16.05 -8.37
N GLU A 7 7.21 -16.94 -8.74
CA GLU A 7 7.53 -18.16 -9.51
C GLU A 7 8.09 -17.83 -10.91
N LEU A 8 7.54 -16.80 -11.56
CA LEU A 8 8.05 -16.33 -12.86
C LEU A 8 9.48 -15.81 -12.76
N LEU A 9 9.80 -15.05 -11.72
CA LEU A 9 11.16 -14.58 -11.45
C LEU A 9 12.09 -15.76 -11.10
N ALA A 10 11.60 -16.73 -10.32
CA ALA A 10 12.36 -17.93 -10.00
C ALA A 10 12.71 -18.74 -11.25
N SER A 11 11.78 -18.89 -12.21
CA SER A 11 12.03 -19.57 -13.49
C SER A 11 13.09 -18.86 -14.34
N ALA A 12 13.30 -17.57 -14.12
CA ALA A 12 14.34 -16.77 -14.76
C ALA A 12 15.67 -16.75 -13.97
N GLY A 13 15.80 -17.56 -12.91
CA GLY A 13 17.03 -17.76 -12.15
C GLY A 13 17.11 -17.02 -10.81
N ALA A 14 16.06 -16.32 -10.38
CA ALA A 14 16.03 -15.72 -9.05
C ALA A 14 15.88 -16.79 -7.96
N GLN A 15 16.61 -16.63 -6.85
CA GLN A 15 16.42 -17.47 -5.67
C GLN A 15 15.32 -16.85 -4.79
N VAL A 16 14.13 -17.44 -4.84
CA VAL A 16 12.96 -16.95 -4.12
C VAL A 16 12.71 -17.76 -2.87
N GLN A 17 12.53 -17.08 -1.74
CA GLN A 17 12.19 -17.71 -0.47
C GLN A 17 11.20 -16.84 0.31
N PRO A 18 10.32 -17.43 1.14
CA PRO A 18 9.40 -16.66 1.96
C PRO A 18 10.14 -15.90 3.05
N MET A 19 9.71 -14.67 3.32
CA MET A 19 10.18 -13.86 4.42
C MET A 19 9.19 -13.95 5.59
N ALA A 20 9.70 -14.09 6.81
CA ALA A 20 8.86 -14.06 8.00
C ALA A 20 8.23 -12.68 8.22
N PRO A 21 6.98 -12.60 8.72
CA PRO A 21 6.39 -11.34 9.13
C PRO A 21 7.25 -10.64 10.18
N PHE A 22 7.46 -9.34 10.01
CA PHE A 22 8.31 -8.53 10.90
C PHE A 22 7.58 -7.31 11.50
N THR A 23 6.29 -7.17 11.23
CA THR A 23 5.47 -6.03 11.66
C THR A 23 4.45 -6.49 12.71
N PRO A 24 4.80 -6.53 14.01
CA PRO A 24 3.82 -6.80 15.07
C PRO A 24 2.75 -5.70 15.09
N ARG A 25 1.51 -6.06 15.44
CA ARG A 25 0.32 -5.20 15.40
C ARG A 25 0.49 -3.88 16.16
N GLU A 26 1.29 -3.88 17.21
CA GLU A 26 1.59 -2.69 18.00
C GLU A 26 2.17 -1.54 17.19
N MET A 27 3.02 -1.83 16.20
CA MET A 27 3.66 -0.81 15.36
C MET A 27 2.65 -0.05 14.49
N PRO A 28 1.87 -0.68 13.61
CA PRO A 28 0.88 0.03 12.81
C PRO A 28 -0.20 0.71 13.65
N ASP A 29 -0.63 0.10 14.76
CA ASP A 29 -1.60 0.71 15.67
C ASP A 29 -1.05 1.97 16.34
N GLY A 30 0.22 1.97 16.75
CA GLY A 30 0.88 3.14 17.31
C GLY A 30 1.01 4.27 16.27
N ILE A 31 1.44 3.94 15.06
CA ILE A 31 1.55 4.88 13.96
C ILE A 31 0.18 5.47 13.59
N ASN A 32 -0.87 4.64 13.56
CA ASN A 32 -2.24 5.10 13.31
C ASN A 32 -2.72 6.09 14.40
N ARG A 33 -2.43 5.84 15.70
CA ARG A 33 -2.72 6.79 16.77
C ARG A 33 -2.01 8.13 16.56
N PHE A 34 -0.74 8.12 16.20
CA PHE A 34 0.00 9.35 15.89
C PHE A 34 -0.60 10.09 14.69
N TRP A 35 -0.96 9.39 13.63
CA TRP A 35 -1.57 10.01 12.45
C TRP A 35 -2.97 10.56 12.72
N ARG A 36 -3.77 9.89 13.54
CA ARG A 36 -5.05 10.42 14.01
C ARG A 36 -4.85 11.76 14.74
N PHE A 37 -3.89 11.80 15.68
CA PHE A 37 -3.59 13.01 16.43
C PHE A 37 -3.12 14.15 15.52
N ARG A 38 -2.17 13.89 14.65
CA ARG A 38 -1.69 14.90 13.69
C ARG A 38 -2.83 15.45 12.84
N SER A 39 -3.63 14.56 12.24
CA SER A 39 -4.75 14.95 11.39
C SER A 39 -5.84 15.70 12.19
N TRP A 40 -6.12 15.28 13.42
CA TRP A 40 -7.02 15.98 14.33
C TRP A 40 -6.49 17.41 14.63
N HIS A 41 -5.21 17.54 14.95
CA HIS A 41 -4.57 18.81 15.20
C HIS A 41 -4.70 19.73 13.98
N ASP A 42 -4.33 19.26 12.79
CA ASP A 42 -4.41 20.05 11.55
C ASP A 42 -5.85 20.52 11.26
N ILE A 43 -6.84 19.61 11.40
CA ILE A 43 -8.25 19.95 11.20
C ILE A 43 -8.71 20.96 12.26
N SER A 44 -8.29 20.84 13.51
CA SER A 44 -8.70 21.75 14.60
C SER A 44 -8.22 23.19 14.40
N GLN A 45 -7.18 23.41 13.60
CA GLN A 45 -6.68 24.75 13.25
C GLN A 45 -7.50 25.41 12.12
N LEU A 46 -8.37 24.67 11.44
CA LEU A 46 -9.21 25.23 10.38
C LEU A 46 -10.38 26.03 10.96
N PRO A 47 -10.85 27.09 10.28
CA PRO A 47 -12.10 27.74 10.64
C PRO A 47 -13.28 26.74 10.64
N PRO A 48 -14.29 26.91 11.51
CA PRO A 48 -15.41 25.96 11.63
C PRO A 48 -16.10 25.63 10.31
N GLN A 49 -16.25 26.60 9.41
CA GLN A 49 -16.84 26.42 8.09
C GLN A 49 -16.01 25.45 7.22
N ARG A 50 -14.69 25.47 7.36
CA ARG A 50 -13.78 24.58 6.65
C ARG A 50 -13.74 23.18 7.28
N GLN A 51 -13.79 23.09 8.61
CA GLN A 51 -13.91 21.80 9.31
C GLN A 51 -15.17 21.04 8.86
N ALA A 52 -16.27 21.75 8.62
CA ALA A 52 -17.53 21.16 8.16
C ALA A 52 -17.44 20.52 6.77
N LEU A 53 -16.48 20.96 5.93
CA LEU A 53 -16.24 20.40 4.59
C LEU A 53 -15.38 19.13 4.60
N VAL A 54 -14.73 18.79 5.71
CA VAL A 54 -13.98 17.54 5.84
C VAL A 54 -14.94 16.35 5.82
N LEU A 55 -14.60 15.34 5.06
CA LEU A 55 -15.43 14.12 4.94
C LEU A 55 -15.86 13.59 6.32
N PRO A 56 -17.13 13.21 6.51
CA PRO A 56 -17.61 12.67 7.79
C PRO A 56 -16.78 11.50 8.30
N PHE A 57 -16.34 10.61 7.41
CA PHE A 57 -15.46 9.50 7.72
C PHE A 57 -14.15 9.97 8.38
N ILE A 58 -13.49 10.99 7.81
CA ILE A 58 -12.22 11.51 8.34
C ILE A 58 -12.43 12.15 9.70
N ARG A 59 -13.52 12.92 9.86
CA ARG A 59 -13.88 13.51 11.17
C ARG A 59 -14.10 12.45 12.24
N ALA A 60 -14.79 11.36 11.89
CA ALA A 60 -15.01 10.23 12.77
C ALA A 60 -13.69 9.51 13.13
N TRP A 61 -12.83 9.29 12.13
CA TRP A 61 -11.53 8.65 12.32
C TRP A 61 -10.63 9.44 13.29
N VAL A 62 -10.60 10.77 13.20
CA VAL A 62 -9.72 11.61 14.05
C VAL A 62 -10.33 11.93 15.41
N ALA A 63 -11.64 11.77 15.62
CA ALA A 63 -12.35 12.26 16.82
C ALA A 63 -11.77 11.73 18.13
N GLU A 64 -11.36 10.47 18.16
CA GLU A 64 -10.75 9.82 19.34
C GLU A 64 -9.47 10.53 19.80
N ALA A 65 -8.74 11.13 18.89
CA ALA A 65 -7.45 11.75 19.16
C ALA A 65 -7.54 13.01 20.06
N ALA A 66 -8.71 13.62 20.18
CA ALA A 66 -8.95 14.73 21.09
C ALA A 66 -8.70 14.36 22.57
N GLY A 67 -8.78 13.07 22.93
CA GLY A 67 -8.54 12.55 24.26
C GLY A 67 -7.14 11.97 24.49
N TYR A 68 -6.25 12.03 23.51
CA TYR A 68 -4.91 11.47 23.64
C TYR A 68 -4.01 12.35 24.52
N ASP A 69 -3.31 11.73 25.46
CA ASP A 69 -2.25 12.39 26.21
C ASP A 69 -0.92 12.43 25.41
N ALA A 70 -0.01 13.30 25.86
CA ALA A 70 1.30 13.46 25.22
C ALA A 70 2.10 12.14 25.14
N ALA A 71 1.99 11.29 26.15
CA ALA A 71 2.69 10.02 26.20
C ALA A 71 2.15 9.04 25.12
N THR A 72 0.86 9.01 24.90
CA THR A 72 0.22 8.20 23.84
C THR A 72 0.66 8.67 22.46
N VAL A 73 0.69 9.98 22.22
CA VAL A 73 1.14 10.56 20.93
C VAL A 73 2.63 10.26 20.71
N PHE A 74 3.46 10.46 21.74
CA PHE A 74 4.90 10.22 21.63
C PHE A 74 5.21 8.73 21.39
N ARG A 75 4.58 7.81 22.14
CA ARG A 75 4.73 6.37 21.88
C ARG A 75 4.32 6.00 20.46
N GLY A 76 3.24 6.58 19.95
CA GLY A 76 2.81 6.37 18.57
C GLY A 76 3.84 6.85 17.54
N PHE A 77 4.43 8.02 17.77
CA PHE A 77 5.50 8.57 16.93
C PHE A 77 6.74 7.65 16.92
N MET A 78 7.15 7.15 18.08
CA MET A 78 8.32 6.25 18.20
C MET A 78 8.13 4.93 17.44
N GLN A 79 6.89 4.47 17.20
CA GLN A 79 6.64 3.26 16.39
C GLN A 79 7.08 3.43 14.92
N MET A 80 7.18 4.64 14.40
CA MET A 80 7.72 4.85 13.04
C MET A 80 9.20 4.47 12.96
N ALA A 81 10.00 4.85 13.96
CA ALA A 81 11.40 4.45 14.04
C ALA A 81 11.55 2.94 14.27
N ALA A 82 10.76 2.37 15.18
CA ALA A 82 10.77 0.94 15.45
C ALA A 82 10.42 0.12 14.20
N LEU A 83 9.41 0.53 13.45
CA LEU A 83 9.03 -0.15 12.20
C LEU A 83 10.10 0.00 11.12
N ARG A 84 10.74 1.17 11.03
CA ARG A 84 11.88 1.39 10.13
C ARG A 84 13.00 0.40 10.41
N ASP A 85 13.41 0.29 11.67
CA ASP A 85 14.53 -0.56 12.06
C ASP A 85 14.18 -2.05 11.84
N ALA A 86 12.94 -2.45 12.14
CA ALA A 86 12.45 -3.80 11.88
C ALA A 86 12.43 -4.13 10.38
N ALA A 87 11.96 -3.21 9.53
CA ALA A 87 11.92 -3.40 8.09
C ALA A 87 13.32 -3.54 7.49
N VAL A 88 14.25 -2.65 7.88
CA VAL A 88 15.65 -2.70 7.40
C VAL A 88 16.30 -4.02 7.81
N ALA A 89 16.15 -4.44 9.08
CA ALA A 89 16.72 -5.69 9.57
C ALA A 89 16.15 -6.92 8.87
N ALA A 90 14.82 -6.97 8.69
CA ALA A 90 14.15 -8.08 8.02
C ALA A 90 14.53 -8.20 6.53
N CYS A 91 14.75 -7.08 5.85
CA CYS A 91 15.10 -7.06 4.43
C CYS A 91 16.60 -7.29 4.18
N GLN A 92 17.47 -7.11 5.19
CA GLN A 92 18.92 -7.19 5.02
C GLN A 92 19.43 -8.47 4.33
N PRO A 93 18.90 -9.68 4.61
CA PRO A 93 19.36 -10.92 3.96
C PRO A 93 19.01 -11.03 2.48
N PHE A 94 18.14 -10.16 1.96
CA PHE A 94 17.62 -10.23 0.60
C PHE A 94 18.16 -9.08 -0.25
N ASP A 95 18.27 -9.32 -1.57
CA ASP A 95 18.57 -8.24 -2.51
C ASP A 95 17.31 -7.41 -2.77
N TYR A 96 16.17 -8.08 -2.93
CA TYR A 96 14.86 -7.45 -3.14
C TYR A 96 13.77 -8.21 -2.38
N VAL A 97 12.71 -7.49 -2.02
CA VAL A 97 11.51 -8.07 -1.39
C VAL A 97 10.31 -7.85 -2.29
N LEU A 98 9.50 -8.89 -2.44
CA LEU A 98 8.27 -8.86 -3.22
C LEU A 98 7.08 -8.94 -2.28
N SER A 99 6.06 -8.13 -2.52
CA SER A 99 4.79 -8.19 -1.79
C SER A 99 3.62 -7.68 -2.64
N PRO A 100 2.36 -7.92 -2.24
CA PRO A 100 1.26 -7.12 -2.74
C PRO A 100 1.47 -5.64 -2.40
N VAL A 101 0.90 -4.74 -3.21
CA VAL A 101 0.86 -3.30 -2.86
C VAL A 101 -0.24 -3.03 -1.83
N CYS A 102 -1.37 -3.69 -1.97
CA CYS A 102 -2.54 -3.52 -1.10
C CYS A 102 -3.06 -4.87 -0.64
N ALA A 103 -3.57 -4.92 0.58
CA ALA A 103 -4.16 -6.12 1.19
C ALA A 103 -5.56 -6.45 0.65
N VAL A 104 -6.18 -5.50 -0.05
CA VAL A 104 -7.56 -5.62 -0.56
C VAL A 104 -7.63 -5.21 -2.03
N SER A 105 -8.66 -5.69 -2.72
CA SER A 105 -8.98 -5.29 -4.09
C SER A 105 -9.45 -3.83 -4.17
N ALA A 106 -9.61 -3.33 -5.40
CA ALA A 106 -10.23 -2.03 -5.64
C ALA A 106 -11.60 -1.93 -4.96
N PHE A 107 -11.89 -0.77 -4.39
CA PHE A 107 -13.12 -0.47 -3.66
C PHE A 107 -13.85 0.73 -4.28
N PRO A 108 -15.14 0.97 -3.94
CA PRO A 108 -15.90 2.07 -4.54
C PRO A 108 -15.21 3.42 -4.37
N ALA A 109 -15.14 4.22 -5.44
CA ALA A 109 -14.52 5.53 -5.44
C ALA A 109 -15.18 6.55 -4.47
N THR A 110 -16.41 6.26 -4.03
CA THR A 110 -17.14 7.05 -3.04
C THR A 110 -16.74 6.74 -1.59
N HIS A 111 -16.01 5.66 -1.35
CA HIS A 111 -15.49 5.32 -0.03
C HIS A 111 -14.18 6.08 0.24
N ALA A 112 -14.03 6.62 1.44
CA ALA A 112 -12.78 7.26 1.85
C ALA A 112 -11.65 6.25 2.05
N MET A 113 -12.00 5.03 2.48
CA MET A 113 -11.10 3.90 2.74
C MET A 113 -11.79 2.58 2.37
N PRO A 114 -11.06 1.47 2.15
CA PRO A 114 -11.63 0.22 1.66
C PRO A 114 -12.79 -0.33 2.49
N SER A 115 -12.63 -0.38 3.81
CA SER A 115 -13.66 -0.87 4.74
C SER A 115 -14.78 0.15 4.97
N ASN A 116 -14.54 1.42 4.69
CA ASN A 116 -15.37 2.55 5.09
C ASN A 116 -15.70 2.56 6.60
N ASP A 117 -14.83 1.94 7.41
CA ASP A 117 -14.89 1.89 8.86
C ASP A 117 -13.71 2.67 9.46
N PRO A 118 -13.95 3.75 10.23
CA PRO A 118 -12.91 4.55 10.85
C PRO A 118 -11.98 3.77 11.80
N LEU A 119 -12.42 2.65 12.37
CA LEU A 119 -11.59 1.82 13.24
C LEU A 119 -10.50 1.06 12.44
N HIS A 120 -10.79 0.74 11.18
CA HIS A 120 -9.93 -0.05 10.28
C HIS A 120 -9.37 0.77 9.12
N ALA A 121 -9.32 2.10 9.26
CA ALA A 121 -9.00 3.03 8.18
C ALA A 121 -7.65 2.76 7.49
N MET A 122 -6.63 2.32 8.25
CA MET A 122 -5.24 2.20 7.75
C MET A 122 -4.80 0.74 7.47
N GLU A 123 -5.68 -0.25 7.60
CA GLU A 123 -5.27 -1.66 7.42
C GLU A 123 -4.85 -2.01 5.99
N HIS A 124 -5.38 -1.31 5.00
CA HIS A 124 -5.07 -1.55 3.59
C HIS A 124 -3.63 -1.22 3.20
N ILE A 125 -2.90 -0.40 3.98
CA ILE A 125 -1.52 -0.01 3.70
C ILE A 125 -0.49 -0.94 4.36
N ALA A 126 -0.90 -2.08 4.91
CA ALA A 126 -0.05 -2.98 5.68
C ALA A 126 1.25 -3.37 4.95
N PHE A 127 1.21 -3.53 3.62
CA PHE A 127 2.38 -3.89 2.82
C PHE A 127 3.25 -2.70 2.41
N THR A 128 2.72 -1.49 2.36
CA THR A 128 3.48 -0.30 1.95
C THR A 128 4.01 0.50 3.13
N LEU A 129 3.33 0.44 4.28
CA LEU A 129 3.71 1.18 5.48
C LEU A 129 5.16 0.92 5.92
N PRO A 130 5.67 -0.32 6.01
CA PRO A 130 7.03 -0.58 6.46
C PRO A 130 8.08 0.11 5.58
N PHE A 131 7.87 0.10 4.28
CA PHE A 131 8.84 0.64 3.32
C PHE A 131 8.77 2.16 3.21
N ASN A 132 7.61 2.75 3.45
CA ASN A 132 7.51 4.20 3.64
C ASN A 132 8.24 4.67 4.90
N MET A 133 8.18 3.91 5.99
CA MET A 133 8.89 4.24 7.24
C MET A 133 10.39 3.99 7.13
N SER A 134 10.81 2.93 6.42
CA SER A 134 12.22 2.56 6.28
C SER A 134 12.95 3.36 5.20
N GLU A 135 12.24 4.14 4.37
CA GLU A 135 12.83 4.90 3.26
C GLU A 135 13.53 4.01 2.22
N GLN A 136 13.12 2.76 2.12
CA GLN A 136 13.60 1.85 1.10
C GLN A 136 12.90 2.17 -0.23
N PRO A 137 13.64 2.22 -1.36
CA PRO A 137 13.02 2.40 -2.66
C PRO A 137 12.08 1.25 -2.97
N ALA A 138 10.89 1.57 -3.42
CA ALA A 138 9.86 0.60 -3.76
C ALA A 138 9.12 1.03 -5.04
N ILE A 139 8.83 0.08 -5.90
CA ILE A 139 8.03 0.30 -7.09
C ILE A 139 6.80 -0.61 -7.09
N SER A 140 5.69 -0.10 -7.60
CA SER A 140 4.50 -0.89 -7.88
C SER A 140 4.38 -1.11 -9.39
N VAL A 141 4.35 -2.37 -9.81
CA VAL A 141 4.13 -2.75 -11.19
C VAL A 141 2.89 -3.64 -11.33
N PRO A 142 2.12 -3.55 -12.41
CA PRO A 142 0.96 -4.39 -12.59
C PRO A 142 1.34 -5.88 -12.64
N CYS A 143 0.74 -6.68 -11.76
CA CYS A 143 0.90 -8.11 -11.69
C CYS A 143 -0.13 -8.81 -12.60
N ALA A 144 -0.03 -8.55 -13.91
CA ALA A 144 -0.85 -9.14 -14.97
C ALA A 144 0.02 -9.30 -16.23
N GLY A 145 -0.38 -10.12 -17.17
CA GLY A 145 0.33 -10.34 -18.42
C GLY A 145 0.25 -11.79 -18.89
N ALA A 146 0.65 -12.06 -20.12
CA ALA A 146 0.54 -13.39 -20.73
C ALA A 146 1.37 -14.48 -20.04
N GLY A 147 2.45 -14.11 -19.33
CA GLY A 147 3.28 -15.02 -18.54
C GLY A 147 2.73 -15.30 -17.14
N LEU A 148 1.70 -14.59 -16.71
CA LEU A 148 0.99 -14.82 -15.47
C LEU A 148 -0.40 -15.31 -15.83
N HIS A 149 -0.77 -16.51 -15.43
CA HIS A 149 -2.10 -17.05 -15.71
C HIS A 149 -3.16 -16.05 -15.24
N ASP A 150 -3.98 -15.61 -16.19
CA ASP A 150 -5.13 -14.75 -15.92
C ASP A 150 -6.09 -15.56 -15.05
N SER A 151 -6.08 -15.27 -13.75
CA SER A 151 -7.03 -15.88 -12.84
C SER A 151 -8.41 -15.28 -13.15
N THR A 152 -9.16 -15.95 -14.00
CA THR A 152 -10.60 -15.68 -14.12
C THR A 152 -11.26 -16.08 -12.81
N MET A 153 -12.06 -15.17 -12.24
CA MET A 153 -12.94 -15.52 -11.14
C MET A 153 -13.92 -16.63 -11.59
N ALA A 154 -14.43 -17.42 -10.67
CA ALA A 154 -15.42 -18.47 -10.95
C ALA A 154 -16.66 -17.96 -11.73
N THR A 155 -16.86 -16.65 -11.78
CA THR A 155 -17.92 -15.96 -12.53
C THR A 155 -17.58 -15.64 -13.98
N GLY A 156 -16.37 -16.02 -14.48
CA GLY A 156 -15.89 -15.63 -15.82
C GLY A 156 -15.44 -14.18 -15.95
N THR A 157 -15.48 -13.41 -14.87
CA THR A 157 -15.02 -12.01 -14.85
C THR A 157 -13.48 -11.99 -14.69
N PRO A 158 -12.76 -11.12 -15.43
CA PRO A 158 -11.33 -10.96 -15.23
C PRO A 158 -11.02 -10.65 -13.76
N ALA A 159 -10.03 -11.33 -13.18
CA ALA A 159 -9.61 -11.03 -11.82
C ALA A 159 -9.11 -9.58 -11.72
N PRO A 160 -9.37 -8.89 -10.60
CA PRO A 160 -8.88 -7.53 -10.42
C PRO A 160 -7.35 -7.51 -10.53
N ARG A 161 -6.83 -6.48 -11.19
CA ARG A 161 -5.39 -6.28 -11.33
C ARG A 161 -4.78 -5.97 -9.97
N VAL A 162 -3.76 -6.75 -9.61
CA VAL A 162 -2.99 -6.57 -8.38
C VAL A 162 -1.67 -5.90 -8.72
N GLY A 163 -1.22 -4.99 -7.87
CA GLY A 163 0.13 -4.44 -7.94
C GLY A 163 1.13 -5.39 -7.28
N LEU A 164 2.22 -5.69 -7.97
CA LEU A 164 3.42 -6.27 -7.36
C LEU A 164 4.26 -5.12 -6.83
N GLN A 165 4.54 -5.11 -5.53
CA GLN A 165 5.53 -4.24 -4.93
C GLN A 165 6.90 -4.93 -4.98
N ILE A 166 7.90 -4.22 -5.50
CA ILE A 166 9.31 -4.63 -5.51
C ILE A 166 10.08 -3.61 -4.67
N VAL A 167 10.74 -4.06 -3.63
CA VAL A 167 11.46 -3.22 -2.68
C VAL A 167 12.93 -3.56 -2.70
N GLY A 168 13.79 -2.56 -2.76
CA GLY A 168 15.25 -2.70 -2.70
C GLY A 168 15.84 -2.30 -1.35
N ARG A 169 17.15 -2.38 -1.24
CA ARG A 169 17.89 -1.79 -0.13
C ARG A 169 17.86 -0.26 -0.24
N ARG A 170 18.06 0.45 0.85
CA ARG A 170 18.12 1.92 0.83
C ARG A 170 19.12 2.40 -0.24
N HIS A 171 18.71 3.41 -0.99
CA HIS A 171 19.48 4.06 -2.06
C HIS A 171 19.72 3.19 -3.31
N ASP A 172 19.11 2.00 -3.41
CA ASP A 172 19.19 1.16 -4.61
C ASP A 172 17.99 1.38 -5.54
N ASP A 173 17.67 2.62 -5.83
CA ASP A 173 16.56 2.98 -6.75
C ASP A 173 16.76 2.37 -8.14
N LEU A 174 17.99 2.42 -8.64
CA LEU A 174 18.32 1.85 -9.94
C LEU A 174 18.15 0.33 -9.98
N GLY A 175 18.52 -0.37 -8.91
CA GLY A 175 18.31 -1.81 -8.78
C GLY A 175 16.83 -2.18 -8.82
N VAL A 176 15.99 -1.45 -8.06
CA VAL A 176 14.53 -1.62 -8.08
C VAL A 176 13.95 -1.45 -9.49
N LEU A 177 14.37 -0.42 -10.22
CA LEU A 177 13.95 -0.19 -11.61
C LEU A 177 14.40 -1.32 -12.56
N ARG A 178 15.59 -1.86 -12.36
CA ARG A 178 16.12 -2.98 -13.16
C ARG A 178 15.30 -4.27 -12.93
N VAL A 179 14.99 -4.59 -11.66
CA VAL A 179 14.17 -5.77 -11.35
C VAL A 179 12.75 -5.60 -11.87
N ALA A 180 12.16 -4.41 -11.72
CA ALA A 180 10.86 -4.10 -12.29
C ALA A 180 10.85 -4.29 -13.81
N ARG A 181 11.87 -3.80 -14.51
CA ARG A 181 12.02 -3.97 -15.95
C ARG A 181 12.17 -5.43 -16.35
N ALA A 182 12.99 -6.20 -15.62
CA ALA A 182 13.15 -7.63 -15.87
C ALA A 182 11.81 -8.36 -15.70
N PHE A 183 11.06 -8.07 -14.63
CA PHE A 183 9.72 -8.62 -14.42
C PHE A 183 8.76 -8.27 -15.55
N GLU A 184 8.74 -7.02 -16.00
CA GLU A 184 7.89 -6.59 -17.12
C GLU A 184 8.20 -7.33 -18.42
N MET A 185 9.46 -7.61 -18.70
CA MET A 185 9.85 -8.41 -19.88
C MET A 185 9.39 -9.86 -19.75
N LEU A 186 9.50 -10.46 -18.57
CA LEU A 186 9.10 -11.84 -18.31
C LEU A 186 7.58 -12.02 -18.37
N ARG A 187 6.80 -11.10 -17.75
CA ARG A 187 5.34 -11.20 -17.74
C ARG A 187 4.69 -10.94 -19.11
N GLY A 188 5.43 -10.31 -20.03
CA GLY A 188 4.95 -9.94 -21.36
C GLY A 188 4.00 -8.74 -21.37
N ALA A 189 3.31 -8.56 -22.48
CA ALA A 189 2.42 -7.42 -22.69
C ALA A 189 1.22 -7.44 -21.75
N LEU A 190 0.85 -6.26 -21.26
CA LEU A 190 -0.41 -6.05 -20.56
C LEU A 190 -1.58 -6.03 -21.54
N PRO A 191 -2.79 -6.45 -21.11
CA PRO A 191 -4.00 -6.16 -21.86
C PRO A 191 -4.13 -4.65 -22.14
N ALA A 192 -4.74 -4.30 -23.25
CA ALA A 192 -5.01 -2.90 -23.59
C ALA A 192 -5.76 -2.20 -22.43
N TRP A 193 -5.50 -0.91 -22.27
CA TRP A 193 -6.28 -0.08 -21.36
C TRP A 193 -7.73 -0.04 -21.83
N PRO A 194 -8.72 -0.11 -20.92
CA PRO A 194 -10.10 0.09 -21.30
C PRO A 194 -10.26 1.50 -21.88
N GLU A 195 -10.98 1.59 -23.00
CA GLU A 195 -11.32 2.90 -23.55
C GLU A 195 -12.21 3.65 -22.54
N PRO A 196 -11.92 4.93 -22.27
CA PRO A 196 -12.80 5.72 -21.43
C PRO A 196 -14.19 5.79 -22.08
N PRO A 197 -15.29 5.71 -21.27
CA PRO A 197 -16.61 5.89 -21.82
C PRO A 197 -16.70 7.23 -22.56
N ALA A 198 -17.34 7.22 -23.73
CA ALA A 198 -17.53 8.46 -24.52
C ALA A 198 -18.18 9.51 -23.62
N VAL A 199 -17.51 10.65 -23.46
CA VAL A 199 -18.08 11.78 -22.71
C VAL A 199 -19.31 12.24 -23.50
N ALA A 200 -20.50 12.07 -22.92
CA ALA A 200 -21.70 12.61 -23.53
C ALA A 200 -21.53 14.13 -23.65
N THR A 201 -21.49 14.62 -24.88
CA THR A 201 -21.44 16.06 -25.15
C THR A 201 -22.72 16.66 -24.55
N PRO A 202 -22.67 17.65 -23.63
CA PRO A 202 -23.87 18.25 -23.12
C PRO A 202 -24.67 18.83 -24.29
N PRO A 203 -26.00 18.73 -24.31
CA PRO A 203 -26.82 19.36 -25.34
C PRO A 203 -26.55 20.87 -25.34
N ARG A 204 -26.41 21.44 -26.54
CA ARG A 204 -26.24 22.90 -26.77
C ARG A 204 -27.49 23.65 -26.35
#